data_fb76e53e9e981d6302c7616e6f94fd3b
#
_entry.id   fb76e53e9e981d6302c7616e6f94fd3b
#
_cell.length_a   1.000
_cell.length_b   1.000
_cell.length_c   1.000
_cell.angle_alpha   90.00
_cell.angle_beta   90.00
_cell.angle_gamma   90.00
#
_symmetry.space_group_name_H-M   'P 1'
#
loop_
_entity.id
_entity.type
_entity.pdbx_description
1 polymer ?
#
loop_
_entity_poly.entity_id
_entity_poly.type
_entity_poly.pdbx_seq_one_letter_code
_entity_poly.pdbx_strand_id
1 'polypeptide(L)'
;MPPSRPGSRTQRRVARTKAAIEDAFVQLVLEHGYDRVAVEDITDRADLARATFYAHYPNKEAVQFSVFSRLTEDLAQRIAGQGGPPTEVPRDAIAAAYRQAAEMPGLYRACLSDARTRQAHLSALSRYAEQNFRDRLTARGRQPRVPVPVMARAFAGAHVTILEAWLAGELDGDIEELASMTLDLLIYGTAWADGLRPDELRYPAGPPPEARTPAPAPAKPRSRRPQPASTSTPEDAAGESQ
;
A
#
# COMPACT_ATOMS: atom_id res chain seq x y z
N MET A 1 -19.20 -12.26 -21.39
CA MET A 1 -17.80 -11.84 -21.48
C MET A 1 -17.00 -12.91 -22.23
N PRO A 2 -16.25 -12.59 -23.28
CA PRO A 2 -15.39 -13.59 -23.94
C PRO A 2 -14.21 -13.92 -23.01
N PRO A 3 -13.73 -15.19 -23.01
CA PRO A 3 -12.61 -15.61 -22.18
C PRO A 3 -11.32 -14.88 -22.62
N SER A 4 -10.56 -14.39 -21.64
CA SER A 4 -9.27 -13.73 -21.84
C SER A 4 -8.34 -14.64 -22.64
N ARG A 5 -7.80 -14.15 -23.77
CA ARG A 5 -6.84 -14.88 -24.58
C ARG A 5 -5.62 -15.28 -23.73
N PRO A 6 -5.18 -16.54 -23.78
CA PRO A 6 -3.96 -16.95 -23.08
C PRO A 6 -2.80 -16.10 -23.63
N GLY A 7 -2.03 -15.52 -22.71
CA GLY A 7 -0.90 -14.66 -23.03
C GLY A 7 0.06 -15.32 -24.03
N SER A 8 0.69 -14.51 -24.87
CA SER A 8 1.60 -15.00 -25.92
C SER A 8 2.71 -15.86 -25.30
N ARG A 9 3.32 -16.76 -26.11
CA ARG A 9 4.45 -17.61 -25.67
C ARG A 9 5.57 -16.78 -25.01
N THR A 10 5.80 -15.58 -25.52
CA THR A 10 6.76 -14.61 -24.98
C THR A 10 6.32 -14.09 -23.60
N GLN A 11 5.05 -13.75 -23.40
CA GLN A 11 4.55 -13.29 -22.10
C GLN A 11 4.68 -14.37 -21.03
N ARG A 12 4.38 -15.63 -21.34
CA ARG A 12 4.55 -16.75 -20.41
C ARG A 12 6.02 -16.98 -20.04
N ARG A 13 6.94 -16.81 -21.01
CA ARG A 13 8.38 -16.91 -20.74
C ARG A 13 8.86 -15.78 -19.82
N VAL A 14 8.46 -14.55 -20.09
CA VAL A 14 8.76 -13.38 -19.24
C VAL A 14 8.24 -13.59 -17.82
N ALA A 15 6.98 -14.02 -17.65
CA ALA A 15 6.40 -14.28 -16.35
C ALA A 15 7.14 -15.38 -15.57
N ARG A 16 7.56 -16.47 -16.26
CA ARG A 16 8.33 -17.55 -15.62
C ARG A 16 9.71 -17.06 -15.16
N THR A 17 10.40 -16.27 -15.97
CA THR A 17 11.71 -15.71 -15.61
C THR A 17 11.60 -14.77 -14.43
N LYS A 18 10.58 -13.90 -14.39
CA LYS A 18 10.32 -13.02 -13.25
C LYS A 18 10.06 -13.81 -11.98
N ALA A 19 9.20 -14.82 -12.05
CA ALA A 19 8.91 -15.69 -10.90
C ALA A 19 10.17 -16.36 -10.38
N ALA A 20 11.04 -16.91 -11.25
CA ALA A 20 12.30 -17.52 -10.83
C ALA A 20 13.23 -16.54 -10.09
N ILE A 21 13.34 -15.30 -10.57
CA ILE A 21 14.12 -14.23 -9.91
C ILE A 21 13.53 -13.89 -8.54
N GLU A 22 12.20 -13.70 -8.47
CA GLU A 22 11.49 -13.35 -7.24
C GLU A 22 11.58 -14.46 -6.19
N ASP A 23 11.41 -15.73 -6.60
CA ASP A 23 11.48 -16.88 -5.71
C ASP A 23 12.91 -17.07 -5.15
N ALA A 24 13.94 -16.93 -6.01
CA ALA A 24 15.33 -16.94 -5.60
C ALA A 24 15.65 -15.83 -4.58
N PHE A 25 15.17 -14.62 -4.86
CA PHE A 25 15.33 -13.49 -3.94
C PHE A 25 14.69 -13.75 -2.57
N VAL A 26 13.45 -14.24 -2.53
CA VAL A 26 12.76 -14.55 -1.28
C VAL A 26 13.52 -15.60 -0.47
N GLN A 27 13.94 -16.69 -1.10
CA GLN A 27 14.71 -17.74 -0.43
C GLN A 27 16.01 -17.19 0.16
N LEU A 28 16.76 -16.41 -0.59
CA LEU A 28 18.02 -15.81 -0.13
C LEU A 28 17.81 -14.83 1.03
N VAL A 29 16.75 -14.01 0.98
CA VAL A 29 16.43 -13.10 2.08
C VAL A 29 16.04 -13.87 3.34
N LEU A 30 15.34 -14.97 3.24
CA LEU A 30 14.97 -15.82 4.37
C LEU A 30 16.21 -16.55 4.96
N GLU A 31 17.14 -16.99 4.13
CA GLU A 31 18.34 -17.71 4.54
C GLU A 31 19.42 -16.78 5.14
N HIS A 32 19.65 -15.62 4.54
CA HIS A 32 20.82 -14.78 4.80
C HIS A 32 20.49 -13.36 5.30
N GLY A 33 19.25 -12.93 5.18
CA GLY A 33 18.81 -11.55 5.40
C GLY A 33 19.06 -10.66 4.19
N TYR A 34 18.24 -9.62 4.03
CA TYR A 34 18.22 -8.74 2.84
C TYR A 34 19.57 -8.09 2.52
N ASP A 35 20.29 -7.61 3.55
CA ASP A 35 21.52 -6.84 3.36
C ASP A 35 22.65 -7.68 2.74
N ARG A 36 22.62 -8.99 2.97
CA ARG A 36 23.64 -9.93 2.47
C ARG A 36 23.34 -10.45 1.06
N VAL A 37 22.16 -10.20 0.52
CA VAL A 37 21.78 -10.69 -0.81
C VAL A 37 22.28 -9.73 -1.88
N ALA A 38 23.13 -10.23 -2.80
CA ALA A 38 23.56 -9.52 -3.99
C ALA A 38 22.79 -10.03 -5.24
N VAL A 39 22.83 -9.24 -6.32
CA VAL A 39 22.22 -9.66 -7.61
C VAL A 39 22.85 -10.94 -8.13
N GLU A 40 24.14 -11.15 -7.87
CA GLU A 40 24.88 -12.35 -8.25
C GLU A 40 24.30 -13.61 -7.59
N ASP A 41 24.05 -13.55 -6.27
CA ASP A 41 23.42 -14.65 -5.54
C ASP A 41 22.04 -15.00 -6.12
N ILE A 42 21.27 -13.98 -6.49
CA ILE A 42 19.94 -14.18 -7.09
C ILE A 42 20.06 -14.86 -8.45
N THR A 43 21.00 -14.41 -9.31
CA THR A 43 21.20 -15.01 -10.63
C THR A 43 21.68 -16.45 -10.57
N ASP A 44 22.61 -16.73 -9.65
CA ASP A 44 23.13 -18.08 -9.44
C ASP A 44 22.05 -19.02 -8.91
N ARG A 45 21.26 -18.57 -7.92
CA ARG A 45 20.15 -19.35 -7.37
C ARG A 45 19.04 -19.61 -8.39
N ALA A 46 18.76 -18.64 -9.27
CA ALA A 46 17.74 -18.73 -10.30
C ALA A 46 18.22 -19.45 -11.59
N ASP A 47 19.50 -19.84 -11.67
CA ASP A 47 20.16 -20.37 -12.86
C ASP A 47 19.95 -19.47 -14.10
N LEU A 48 20.28 -18.19 -13.95
CA LEU A 48 20.09 -17.17 -14.99
C LEU A 48 21.37 -16.37 -15.22
N ALA A 49 21.60 -15.96 -16.46
CA ALA A 49 22.66 -14.99 -16.77
C ALA A 49 22.32 -13.61 -16.18
N ARG A 50 23.33 -12.86 -15.69
CA ARG A 50 23.17 -11.48 -15.20
C ARG A 50 22.43 -10.55 -16.18
N ALA A 51 22.72 -10.71 -17.49
CA ALA A 51 22.02 -9.94 -18.53
C ALA A 51 20.50 -10.21 -18.54
N THR A 52 20.10 -11.46 -18.24
CA THR A 52 18.67 -11.83 -18.13
C THR A 52 18.04 -11.15 -16.93
N PHE A 53 18.71 -11.09 -15.78
CA PHE A 53 18.25 -10.36 -14.61
C PHE A 53 17.97 -8.89 -14.96
N TYR A 54 18.97 -8.19 -15.53
CA TYR A 54 18.86 -6.77 -15.84
C TYR A 54 17.84 -6.45 -16.96
N ALA A 55 17.48 -7.44 -17.79
CA ALA A 55 16.37 -7.29 -18.74
C ALA A 55 14.98 -7.23 -18.04
N HIS A 56 14.88 -7.69 -16.77
CA HIS A 56 13.64 -7.75 -16.02
C HIS A 56 13.60 -6.78 -14.84
N TYR A 57 14.73 -6.58 -14.16
CA TYR A 57 14.84 -5.75 -12.95
C TYR A 57 16.14 -4.94 -12.99
N PRO A 58 16.07 -3.61 -12.75
CA PRO A 58 17.27 -2.76 -12.75
C PRO A 58 18.20 -3.01 -11.56
N ASN A 59 17.69 -3.52 -10.43
CA ASN A 59 18.40 -3.78 -9.19
C ASN A 59 17.59 -4.71 -8.28
N LYS A 60 18.16 -5.10 -7.11
CA LYS A 60 17.48 -5.97 -6.13
C LYS A 60 16.29 -5.27 -5.45
N GLU A 61 16.33 -3.96 -5.31
CA GLU A 61 15.25 -3.15 -4.73
C GLU A 61 13.98 -3.23 -5.61
N ALA A 62 14.14 -3.32 -6.92
CA ALA A 62 13.02 -3.51 -7.84
C ALA A 62 12.42 -4.93 -7.72
N VAL A 63 13.23 -5.95 -7.44
CA VAL A 63 12.74 -7.31 -7.14
C VAL A 63 11.98 -7.29 -5.82
N GLN A 64 12.54 -6.69 -4.76
CA GLN A 64 11.90 -6.52 -3.46
C GLN A 64 10.53 -5.86 -3.59
N PHE A 65 10.46 -4.74 -4.32
CA PHE A 65 9.22 -4.02 -4.57
C PHE A 65 8.18 -4.91 -5.28
N SER A 66 8.61 -5.67 -6.30
CA SER A 66 7.72 -6.57 -7.05
C SER A 66 7.17 -7.69 -6.16
N VAL A 67 8.04 -8.34 -5.40
CA VAL A 67 7.68 -9.41 -4.45
C VAL A 67 6.68 -8.90 -3.41
N PHE A 68 6.97 -7.77 -2.79
CA PHE A 68 6.11 -7.24 -1.73
C PHE A 68 4.75 -6.76 -2.25
N SER A 69 4.72 -6.15 -3.45
CA SER A 69 3.47 -5.78 -4.12
C SER A 69 2.60 -7.01 -4.39
N ARG A 70 3.20 -8.10 -4.90
CA ARG A 70 2.51 -9.37 -5.12
C ARG A 70 1.97 -9.96 -3.82
N LEU A 71 2.78 -10.03 -2.77
CA LEU A 71 2.34 -10.53 -1.47
C LEU A 71 1.16 -9.74 -0.90
N THR A 72 1.18 -8.42 -1.05
CA THR A 72 0.10 -7.54 -0.62
C THR A 72 -1.17 -7.76 -1.45
N GLU A 73 -1.05 -7.92 -2.75
CA GLU A 73 -2.18 -8.19 -3.66
C GLU A 73 -2.78 -9.58 -3.41
N ASP A 74 -1.96 -10.61 -3.26
CA ASP A 74 -2.39 -11.98 -2.96
C ASP A 74 -3.11 -12.04 -1.61
N LEU A 75 -2.63 -11.33 -0.60
CA LEU A 75 -3.29 -11.21 0.68
C LEU A 75 -4.66 -10.52 0.53
N ALA A 76 -4.71 -9.38 -0.16
CA ALA A 76 -5.96 -8.66 -0.40
C ALA A 76 -7.00 -9.53 -1.15
N GLN A 77 -6.56 -10.31 -2.14
CA GLN A 77 -7.43 -11.25 -2.87
C GLN A 77 -7.94 -12.39 -1.98
N ARG A 78 -7.06 -12.99 -1.15
CA ARG A 78 -7.46 -14.02 -0.18
C ARG A 78 -8.50 -13.51 0.80
N ILE A 79 -8.29 -12.32 1.32
CA ILE A 79 -9.22 -11.66 2.23
C ILE A 79 -10.57 -11.39 1.53
N ALA A 80 -10.56 -10.84 0.32
CA ALA A 80 -11.77 -10.61 -0.45
C ALA A 80 -12.52 -11.89 -0.79
N GLY A 81 -11.81 -13.00 -0.97
CA GLY A 81 -12.39 -14.33 -1.27
C GLY A 81 -12.98 -15.06 -0.05
N GLN A 82 -12.69 -14.63 1.18
CA GLN A 82 -13.21 -15.30 2.38
C GLN A 82 -14.70 -15.06 2.68
N GLY A 83 -15.37 -14.16 1.92
CA GLY A 83 -16.81 -14.01 1.87
C GLY A 83 -17.50 -13.96 3.23
N GLY A 84 -17.27 -12.88 3.98
CA GLY A 84 -18.08 -12.55 5.16
C GLY A 84 -19.23 -11.60 4.82
N PRO A 85 -20.23 -11.44 5.71
CA PRO A 85 -21.26 -10.43 5.53
C PRO A 85 -20.59 -9.05 5.37
N PRO A 86 -20.97 -8.24 4.38
CA PRO A 86 -20.36 -6.92 4.17
C PRO A 86 -20.56 -5.96 5.35
N THR A 87 -21.33 -6.38 6.35
CA THR A 87 -21.55 -5.64 7.61
C THR A 87 -20.52 -5.94 8.68
N GLU A 88 -19.72 -6.99 8.56
CA GLU A 88 -18.74 -7.38 9.56
C GLU A 88 -17.35 -6.79 9.31
N VAL A 89 -16.59 -6.60 10.38
CA VAL A 89 -15.18 -6.22 10.30
C VAL A 89 -14.38 -7.49 10.06
N PRO A 90 -13.55 -7.56 9.02
CA PRO A 90 -12.81 -8.78 8.69
C PRO A 90 -11.61 -8.99 9.66
N ARG A 91 -11.89 -9.41 10.89
CA ARG A 91 -10.86 -9.66 11.93
C ARG A 91 -9.83 -10.67 11.47
N ASP A 92 -10.27 -11.79 10.89
CA ASP A 92 -9.38 -12.85 10.40
C ASP A 92 -8.47 -12.38 9.27
N ALA A 93 -8.94 -11.42 8.49
CA ALA A 93 -8.15 -10.81 7.42
C ALA A 93 -6.95 -10.03 7.95
N ILE A 94 -7.14 -9.29 9.02
CA ILE A 94 -6.09 -8.51 9.66
C ILE A 94 -5.12 -9.44 10.36
N ALA A 95 -5.62 -10.42 11.12
CA ALA A 95 -4.80 -11.44 11.72
C ALA A 95 -3.96 -12.21 10.68
N ALA A 96 -4.53 -12.51 9.50
CA ALA A 96 -3.80 -13.15 8.40
C ALA A 96 -2.65 -12.28 7.87
N ALA A 97 -2.82 -10.95 7.80
CA ALA A 97 -1.76 -10.04 7.40
C ALA A 97 -0.58 -10.04 8.39
N TYR A 98 -0.89 -10.05 9.67
CA TYR A 98 0.12 -10.10 10.72
C TYR A 98 0.82 -11.48 10.77
N ARG A 99 0.08 -12.59 10.63
CA ARG A 99 0.69 -13.93 10.52
C ARG A 99 1.65 -14.03 9.34
N GLN A 100 1.26 -13.53 8.17
CA GLN A 100 2.14 -13.53 7.00
C GLN A 100 3.43 -12.74 7.26
N ALA A 101 3.36 -11.63 7.97
CA ALA A 101 4.55 -10.88 8.36
C ALA A 101 5.41 -11.65 9.39
N ALA A 102 4.79 -12.39 10.30
CA ALA A 102 5.50 -13.25 11.27
C ALA A 102 6.20 -14.45 10.61
N GLU A 103 5.65 -14.98 9.53
CA GLU A 103 6.29 -16.05 8.74
C GLU A 103 7.56 -15.57 7.99
N MET A 104 7.62 -14.28 7.64
CA MET A 104 8.72 -13.70 6.85
C MET A 104 9.24 -12.37 7.43
N PRO A 105 9.63 -12.32 8.72
CA PRO A 105 9.92 -11.06 9.41
C PRO A 105 11.09 -10.29 8.78
N GLY A 106 12.11 -10.98 8.27
CA GLY A 106 13.24 -10.36 7.59
C GLY A 106 12.85 -9.66 6.28
N LEU A 107 11.98 -10.29 5.50
CA LEU A 107 11.48 -9.69 4.26
C LEU A 107 10.60 -8.46 4.55
N TYR A 108 9.66 -8.58 5.48
CA TYR A 108 8.79 -7.47 5.86
C TYR A 108 9.58 -6.29 6.43
N ARG A 109 10.57 -6.55 7.29
CA ARG A 109 11.46 -5.53 7.85
C ARG A 109 12.21 -4.78 6.74
N ALA A 110 12.81 -5.50 5.80
CA ALA A 110 13.49 -4.91 4.65
C ALA A 110 12.54 -4.11 3.76
N CYS A 111 11.33 -4.61 3.51
CA CYS A 111 10.34 -3.94 2.65
C CYS A 111 9.78 -2.67 3.29
N LEU A 112 9.49 -2.68 4.57
CA LEU A 112 8.92 -1.53 5.28
C LEU A 112 9.97 -0.46 5.61
N SER A 113 11.25 -0.80 5.67
CA SER A 113 12.35 0.18 5.79
C SER A 113 12.61 0.96 4.50
N ASP A 114 12.25 0.42 3.33
CA ASP A 114 12.31 1.15 2.07
C ASP A 114 11.10 2.08 1.88
N ALA A 115 11.33 3.38 1.75
CA ALA A 115 10.28 4.38 1.70
C ALA A 115 9.29 4.17 0.55
N ARG A 116 9.76 3.72 -0.62
CA ARG A 116 8.92 3.47 -1.80
C ARG A 116 8.02 2.26 -1.59
N THR A 117 8.58 1.18 -1.09
CA THR A 117 7.87 -0.08 -0.83
C THR A 117 6.86 0.12 0.29
N ARG A 118 7.25 0.79 1.38
CA ARG A 118 6.38 1.18 2.48
C ARG A 118 5.19 2.02 2.01
N GLN A 119 5.43 3.03 1.19
CA GLN A 119 4.37 3.89 0.64
C GLN A 119 3.42 3.12 -0.28
N ALA A 120 3.92 2.20 -1.09
CA ALA A 120 3.10 1.35 -1.93
C ALA A 120 2.21 0.43 -1.09
N HIS A 121 2.73 -0.16 -0.01
CA HIS A 121 1.99 -1.00 0.93
C HIS A 121 0.89 -0.21 1.64
N LEU A 122 1.21 0.96 2.21
CA LEU A 122 0.23 1.87 2.80
C LEU A 122 -0.89 2.24 1.81
N SER A 123 -0.53 2.50 0.55
CA SER A 123 -1.50 2.83 -0.48
C SER A 123 -2.40 1.65 -0.84
N ALA A 124 -1.85 0.44 -0.93
CA ALA A 124 -2.62 -0.78 -1.21
C ALA A 124 -3.59 -1.10 -0.06
N LEU A 125 -3.10 -1.05 1.19
CA LEU A 125 -3.92 -1.27 2.38
C LEU A 125 -5.01 -0.19 2.53
N SER A 126 -4.69 1.06 2.22
CA SER A 126 -5.69 2.14 2.23
C SER A 126 -6.79 1.91 1.20
N ARG A 127 -6.46 1.49 -0.03
CA ARG A 127 -7.47 1.17 -1.05
C ARG A 127 -8.37 0.03 -0.63
N TYR A 128 -7.77 -1.04 -0.08
CA TYR A 128 -8.52 -2.17 0.47
C TYR A 128 -9.48 -1.72 1.57
N ALA A 129 -9.00 -0.96 2.55
CA ALA A 129 -9.81 -0.43 3.64
C ALA A 129 -10.92 0.50 3.14
N GLU A 130 -10.63 1.35 2.16
CA GLU A 130 -11.59 2.27 1.56
C GLU A 130 -12.76 1.51 0.89
N GLN A 131 -12.47 0.45 0.15
CA GLN A 131 -13.50 -0.39 -0.45
C GLN A 131 -14.35 -1.08 0.64
N ASN A 132 -13.71 -1.68 1.64
CA ASN A 132 -14.41 -2.31 2.76
C ASN A 132 -15.32 -1.35 3.54
N PHE A 133 -14.85 -0.12 3.80
CA PHE A 133 -15.68 0.89 4.46
C PHE A 133 -16.89 1.28 3.62
N ARG A 134 -16.72 1.47 2.31
CA ARG A 134 -17.83 1.78 1.39
C ARG A 134 -18.88 0.66 1.36
N ASP A 135 -18.42 -0.58 1.24
CA ASP A 135 -19.31 -1.74 1.18
C ASP A 135 -20.14 -1.88 2.46
N ARG A 136 -19.50 -1.70 3.63
CA ARG A 136 -20.21 -1.72 4.92
C ARG A 136 -21.18 -0.58 5.11
N LEU A 137 -20.82 0.64 4.70
CA LEU A 137 -21.71 1.79 4.75
C LEU A 137 -22.93 1.60 3.86
N THR A 138 -22.71 1.10 2.64
CA THR A 138 -23.78 0.78 1.68
C THR A 138 -24.71 -0.30 2.22
N ALA A 139 -24.15 -1.41 2.71
CA ALA A 139 -24.92 -2.52 3.28
C ALA A 139 -25.78 -2.12 4.50
N ARG A 140 -25.32 -1.10 5.26
CA ARG A 140 -26.04 -0.58 6.44
C ARG A 140 -26.92 0.62 6.14
N GLY A 141 -26.96 1.11 4.89
CA GLY A 141 -27.68 2.34 4.51
C GLY A 141 -27.22 3.57 5.31
N ARG A 142 -25.93 3.63 5.67
CA ARG A 142 -25.38 4.69 6.52
C ARG A 142 -24.49 5.65 5.72
N GLN A 143 -24.56 6.93 6.11
CA GLN A 143 -23.61 7.93 5.62
C GLN A 143 -22.44 8.08 6.61
N PRO A 144 -21.20 8.20 6.13
CA PRO A 144 -20.04 8.35 6.99
C PRO A 144 -20.01 9.75 7.61
N ARG A 145 -19.68 9.84 8.91
CA ARG A 145 -19.42 11.12 9.60
C ARG A 145 -18.04 11.68 9.30
N VAL A 146 -17.11 10.81 8.86
CA VAL A 146 -15.75 11.15 8.47
C VAL A 146 -15.55 10.66 7.04
N PRO A 147 -14.89 11.41 6.14
CA PRO A 147 -14.64 10.98 4.78
C PRO A 147 -13.94 9.61 4.75
N VAL A 148 -14.47 8.68 3.94
CA VAL A 148 -13.96 7.31 3.85
C VAL A 148 -12.44 7.25 3.56
N PRO A 149 -11.85 8.11 2.71
CA PRO A 149 -10.40 8.14 2.51
C PRO A 149 -9.59 8.48 3.78
N VAL A 150 -10.16 9.26 4.70
CA VAL A 150 -9.51 9.59 5.99
C VAL A 150 -9.53 8.37 6.90
N MET A 151 -10.68 7.70 7.01
CA MET A 151 -10.82 6.46 7.78
C MET A 151 -9.86 5.38 7.28
N ALA A 152 -9.78 5.21 5.97
CA ALA A 152 -8.92 4.21 5.33
C ALA A 152 -7.42 4.46 5.58
N ARG A 153 -6.98 5.71 5.53
CA ARG A 153 -5.58 6.08 5.82
C ARG A 153 -5.23 5.92 7.30
N ALA A 154 -6.13 6.29 8.21
CA ALA A 154 -5.94 6.08 9.64
C ALA A 154 -5.79 4.59 9.95
N PHE A 155 -6.66 3.76 9.37
CA PHE A 155 -6.60 2.31 9.48
C PHE A 155 -5.27 1.74 8.96
N ALA A 156 -4.88 2.08 7.73
CA ALA A 156 -3.65 1.58 7.12
C ALA A 156 -2.41 2.06 7.90
N GLY A 157 -2.38 3.33 8.30
CA GLY A 157 -1.27 3.90 9.07
C GLY A 157 -1.07 3.20 10.41
N ALA A 158 -2.14 3.01 11.17
CA ALA A 158 -2.07 2.33 12.47
C ALA A 158 -1.53 0.89 12.31
N HIS A 159 -2.07 0.11 11.38
CA HIS A 159 -1.62 -1.26 11.16
C HIS A 159 -0.15 -1.34 10.74
N VAL A 160 0.29 -0.52 9.79
CA VAL A 160 1.68 -0.55 9.33
C VAL A 160 2.63 -0.11 10.45
N THR A 161 2.29 0.94 11.20
CA THR A 161 3.15 1.44 12.28
C THR A 161 3.29 0.43 13.43
N ILE A 162 2.20 -0.24 13.82
CA ILE A 162 2.25 -1.29 14.86
C ILE A 162 3.07 -2.49 14.36
N LEU A 163 2.87 -2.89 13.13
CA LEU A 163 3.66 -3.98 12.53
C LEU A 163 5.15 -3.65 12.45
N GLU A 164 5.50 -2.42 12.06
CA GLU A 164 6.89 -1.95 12.03
C GLU A 164 7.52 -2.00 13.43
N ALA A 165 6.83 -1.49 14.45
CA ALA A 165 7.30 -1.48 15.83
C ALA A 165 7.48 -2.91 16.39
N TRP A 166 6.56 -3.83 16.09
CA TRP A 166 6.72 -5.24 16.46
C TRP A 166 7.91 -5.90 15.75
N LEU A 167 8.06 -5.69 14.45
CA LEU A 167 9.20 -6.20 13.67
C LEU A 167 10.54 -5.63 14.16
N ALA A 168 10.55 -4.40 14.68
CA ALA A 168 11.72 -3.77 15.28
C ALA A 168 12.04 -4.29 16.69
N GLY A 169 11.11 -5.03 17.33
CA GLY A 169 11.24 -5.46 18.71
C GLY A 169 10.94 -4.36 19.74
N GLU A 170 10.23 -3.31 19.32
CA GLU A 170 9.79 -2.21 20.21
C GLU A 170 8.49 -2.55 20.94
N LEU A 171 7.73 -3.50 20.39
CA LEU A 171 6.51 -4.05 20.97
C LEU A 171 6.67 -5.55 21.21
N ASP A 172 6.48 -5.97 22.45
CA ASP A 172 6.41 -7.36 22.85
C ASP A 172 4.98 -7.91 22.69
N GLY A 173 4.86 -9.22 22.51
CA GLY A 173 3.59 -9.92 22.54
C GLY A 173 3.35 -10.80 21.30
N ASP A 174 2.27 -11.56 21.39
CA ASP A 174 1.80 -12.38 20.29
C ASP A 174 1.25 -11.51 19.16
N ILE A 175 1.64 -11.85 17.95
CA ILE A 175 1.30 -11.04 16.77
C ILE A 175 -0.21 -11.00 16.49
N GLU A 176 -0.93 -12.06 16.78
CA GLU A 176 -2.39 -12.10 16.60
C GLU A 176 -3.11 -11.30 17.68
N GLU A 177 -2.58 -11.30 18.89
CA GLU A 177 -3.07 -10.46 19.97
C GLU A 177 -2.87 -8.97 19.65
N LEU A 178 -1.70 -8.58 19.16
CA LEU A 178 -1.42 -7.21 18.69
C LEU A 178 -2.35 -6.79 17.55
N ALA A 179 -2.61 -7.69 16.60
CA ALA A 179 -3.56 -7.44 15.52
C ALA A 179 -4.98 -7.19 16.05
N SER A 180 -5.42 -7.99 17.01
CA SER A 180 -6.73 -7.84 17.66
C SER A 180 -6.83 -6.55 18.46
N MET A 181 -5.82 -6.24 19.27
CA MET A 181 -5.78 -4.98 20.06
C MET A 181 -5.77 -3.75 19.14
N THR A 182 -4.98 -3.78 18.06
CA THR A 182 -4.95 -2.68 17.08
C THR A 182 -6.32 -2.47 16.44
N LEU A 183 -7.00 -3.55 16.09
CA LEU A 183 -8.32 -3.47 15.50
C LEU A 183 -9.35 -2.94 16.50
N ASP A 184 -9.34 -3.42 17.75
CA ASP A 184 -10.24 -2.96 18.78
C ASP A 184 -10.03 -1.48 19.10
N LEU A 185 -8.78 -1.04 19.16
CA LEU A 185 -8.45 0.39 19.31
C LEU A 185 -9.03 1.24 18.17
N LEU A 186 -8.97 0.75 16.93
CA LEU A 186 -9.50 1.47 15.77
C LEU A 186 -11.04 1.46 15.71
N ILE A 187 -11.68 0.42 16.23
CA ILE A 187 -13.14 0.29 16.25
C ILE A 187 -13.74 1.10 17.41
N TYR A 188 -13.19 0.96 18.60
CA TYR A 188 -13.75 1.50 19.84
C TYR A 188 -13.07 2.79 20.30
N GLY A 189 -11.86 3.07 19.80
CA GLY A 189 -11.08 4.26 20.14
C GLY A 189 -10.29 4.15 21.44
N THR A 190 -9.51 5.20 21.72
CA THR A 190 -8.62 5.27 22.89
C THR A 190 -9.38 5.25 24.19
N ALA A 191 -10.56 5.83 24.23
CA ALA A 191 -11.38 5.85 25.45
C ALA A 191 -11.78 4.45 25.92
N TRP A 192 -12.07 3.54 25.00
CA TRP A 192 -12.27 2.12 25.34
C TRP A 192 -10.97 1.48 25.86
N ALA A 193 -9.84 1.79 25.26
CA ALA A 193 -8.53 1.28 25.68
C ALA A 193 -8.16 1.76 27.09
N ASP A 194 -8.58 2.97 27.46
CA ASP A 194 -8.41 3.52 28.82
C ASP A 194 -9.40 2.93 29.84
N GLY A 195 -10.28 2.01 29.42
CA GLY A 195 -11.31 1.41 30.27
C GLY A 195 -12.51 2.29 30.54
N LEU A 196 -12.64 3.42 29.84
CA LEU A 196 -13.78 4.34 30.00
C LEU A 196 -15.02 3.76 29.30
N ARG A 197 -16.17 3.91 29.95
CA ARG A 197 -17.46 3.60 29.36
C ARG A 197 -17.89 4.73 28.41
N PRO A 198 -18.74 4.44 27.41
CA PRO A 198 -19.26 5.46 26.49
C PRO A 198 -19.95 6.64 27.21
N ASP A 199 -20.58 6.41 28.36
CA ASP A 199 -21.23 7.41 29.21
C ASP A 199 -20.26 8.24 30.05
N GLU A 200 -19.03 7.76 30.26
CA GLU A 200 -17.94 8.46 30.94
C GLU A 200 -17.14 9.35 29.98
N LEU A 201 -17.33 9.19 28.65
CA LEU A 201 -16.72 10.02 27.64
C LEU A 201 -17.27 11.45 27.71
N ARG A 202 -16.64 12.28 28.53
CA ARG A 202 -16.86 13.73 28.48
C ARG A 202 -16.07 14.31 27.32
N TYR A 203 -16.72 14.41 26.16
CA TYR A 203 -16.20 15.30 25.14
C TYR A 203 -16.15 16.72 25.70
N PRO A 204 -15.08 17.51 25.43
CA PRO A 204 -15.05 18.91 25.83
C PRO A 204 -16.33 19.58 25.30
N ALA A 205 -16.98 20.32 26.21
CA ALA A 205 -18.35 20.83 26.12
C ALA A 205 -18.76 21.33 24.72
N GLY A 206 -19.69 20.62 24.12
CA GLY A 206 -20.32 20.94 22.86
C GLY A 206 -20.94 19.67 22.26
N PRO A 207 -22.06 19.78 21.52
CA PRO A 207 -22.54 18.65 20.76
C PRO A 207 -21.42 18.15 19.84
N PRO A 208 -21.38 16.82 19.50
CA PRO A 208 -20.44 16.34 18.53
C PRO A 208 -20.52 17.22 17.30
N PRO A 209 -19.39 17.63 16.69
CA PRO A 209 -19.43 18.52 15.55
C PRO A 209 -20.39 17.93 14.53
N GLU A 210 -21.39 18.72 14.13
CA GLU A 210 -22.29 18.34 13.03
C GLU A 210 -21.42 17.86 11.89
N ALA A 211 -21.83 16.76 11.23
CA ALA A 211 -21.06 16.18 10.15
C ALA A 211 -20.64 17.29 9.19
N ARG A 212 -19.36 17.67 9.23
CA ARG A 212 -18.86 18.73 8.35
C ARG A 212 -19.10 18.29 6.93
N THR A 213 -19.95 19.02 6.22
CA THR A 213 -20.05 18.87 4.78
C THR A 213 -18.65 19.03 4.22
N PRO A 214 -18.09 18.03 3.52
CA PRO A 214 -16.74 18.14 3.01
C PRO A 214 -16.65 19.42 2.17
N ALA A 215 -15.68 20.28 2.50
CA ALA A 215 -15.43 21.45 1.67
C ALA A 215 -15.24 20.99 0.22
N PRO A 216 -15.82 21.71 -0.76
CA PRO A 216 -15.63 21.37 -2.16
C PRO A 216 -14.13 21.23 -2.43
N ALA A 217 -13.76 20.17 -3.13
CA ALA A 217 -12.35 19.92 -3.47
C ALA A 217 -11.75 21.18 -4.10
N PRO A 218 -10.54 21.59 -3.71
CA PRO A 218 -9.90 22.76 -4.32
C PRO A 218 -9.88 22.56 -5.83
N ALA A 219 -10.37 23.57 -6.56
CA ALA A 219 -10.42 23.56 -8.02
C ALA A 219 -9.00 23.23 -8.54
N LYS A 220 -8.90 22.22 -9.39
CA LYS A 220 -7.63 21.87 -10.04
C LYS A 220 -7.06 23.16 -10.66
N PRO A 221 -5.79 23.51 -10.44
CA PRO A 221 -5.20 24.66 -11.07
C PRO A 221 -5.41 24.55 -12.58
N ARG A 222 -6.03 25.55 -13.16
CA ARG A 222 -6.23 25.63 -14.61
C ARG A 222 -4.84 25.57 -15.25
N SER A 223 -4.62 24.55 -16.08
CA SER A 223 -3.41 24.48 -16.90
C SER A 223 -3.31 25.79 -17.68
N ARG A 224 -2.25 26.54 -17.45
CA ARG A 224 -1.94 27.74 -18.27
C ARG A 224 -1.88 27.28 -19.72
N ARG A 225 -2.81 27.76 -20.52
CA ARG A 225 -2.74 27.65 -21.99
C ARG A 225 -1.41 28.27 -22.43
N PRO A 226 -0.61 27.61 -23.26
CA PRO A 226 0.60 28.23 -23.79
C PRO A 226 0.18 29.51 -24.55
N GLN A 227 0.78 30.62 -24.21
CA GLN A 227 0.66 31.83 -25.03
C GLN A 227 1.27 31.55 -26.40
N PRO A 228 0.61 31.95 -27.51
CA PRO A 228 1.25 31.88 -28.81
C PRO A 228 2.46 32.81 -28.83
N ALA A 229 3.58 32.26 -29.34
CA ALA A 229 4.81 33.00 -29.51
C ALA A 229 4.53 34.25 -30.40
N SER A 230 4.85 35.44 -29.86
CA SER A 230 4.83 36.67 -30.64
C SER A 230 5.90 36.58 -31.73
N THR A 231 5.50 36.42 -32.95
CA THR A 231 6.34 36.63 -34.14
C THR A 231 6.72 38.09 -34.22
N SER A 232 7.93 38.42 -33.82
CA SER A 232 8.56 39.69 -34.16
C SER A 232 9.06 39.60 -35.58
N THR A 233 8.41 40.33 -36.48
CA THR A 233 8.86 40.64 -37.84
C THR A 233 10.10 41.56 -37.72
N PRO A 234 11.18 41.30 -38.41
CA PRO A 234 12.26 42.29 -38.53
C PRO A 234 11.86 43.28 -39.61
N GLU A 235 11.72 44.53 -39.22
CA GLU A 235 11.49 45.67 -40.11
C GLU A 235 12.86 46.20 -40.58
N ASP A 236 12.94 46.42 -41.87
CA ASP A 236 13.99 46.97 -42.69
C ASP A 236 14.77 48.15 -42.08
N ALA A 237 16.06 48.06 -42.20
CA ALA A 237 16.92 49.27 -42.22
C ALA A 237 17.78 49.25 -43.45
N ALA A 238 17.24 49.81 -44.53
CA ALA A 238 17.99 50.23 -45.69
C ALA A 238 18.31 51.74 -45.56
N GLY A 239 19.49 52.07 -45.97
CA GLY A 239 19.87 53.41 -46.46
C GLY A 239 20.41 54.34 -45.35
N GLU A 240 21.48 55.07 -45.46
CA GLU A 240 22.09 55.77 -46.58
C GLU A 240 23.48 56.29 -46.16
N SER A 241 24.32 56.36 -47.15
CA SER A 241 25.61 57.06 -47.27
C SER A 241 25.65 58.44 -46.68
N GLN A 242 26.71 58.80 -46.04
CA GLN A 242 27.76 59.76 -46.50
C GLN A 242 28.87 59.83 -45.48
#